data_cd8d201469ec385ecd540ba9cb1e365a
#
_entry.id   cd8d201469ec385ecd540ba9cb1e365a
#
_cell.length_a   1.000
_cell.length_b   1.000
_cell.length_c   1.000
_cell.angle_alpha   90.00
_cell.angle_beta   90.00
_cell.angle_gamma   90.00
#
_symmetry.space_group_name_H-M   'P 1'
#
loop_
_entity.id
_entity.type
_entity.pdbx_description
1 polymer ?
#
loop_
_entity_poly.entity_id
_entity_poly.type
_entity_poly.pdbx_seq_one_letter_code
_entity_poly.pdbx_strand_id
1 'polypeptide(L)' 'MANGTVKWFNATKGFGFIAPAHGSKDVFVHISALERAGIHQLNDGQAVTYDIES' A
#
# COMPACT_ATOMS: atom_id res chain seq x y z
N MET A 1 12.69 -5.13 0.27
CA MET A 1 11.42 -4.56 -0.21
C MET A 1 10.45 -5.66 -0.51
N ALA A 2 9.19 -5.44 -0.23
CA ALA A 2 8.15 -6.40 -0.48
C ALA A 2 7.31 -5.98 -1.68
N ASN A 3 6.77 -6.95 -2.39
CA ASN A 3 5.87 -6.68 -3.51
C ASN A 3 4.45 -6.98 -3.10
N GLY A 4 3.51 -6.24 -3.64
CA GLY A 4 2.10 -6.47 -3.37
C GLY A 4 1.21 -5.79 -4.39
N THR A 5 -0.09 -5.97 -4.20
CA THR A 5 -1.09 -5.37 -5.06
C THR A 5 -2.06 -4.59 -4.16
N VAL A 6 -2.40 -3.38 -4.56
CA VAL A 6 -3.34 -2.56 -3.80
C VAL A 6 -4.71 -3.23 -3.83
N LYS A 7 -5.23 -3.55 -2.65
CA LYS A 7 -6.55 -4.14 -2.52
C LYS A 7 -7.61 -3.06 -2.64
N TRP A 8 -7.44 -1.98 -1.90
CA TRP A 8 -8.23 -0.76 -2.03
C TRP A 8 -7.51 0.37 -1.31
N PHE A 9 -7.81 1.58 -1.70
CA PHE A 9 -7.23 2.76 -1.06
C PHE A 9 -8.26 3.88 -1.02
N ASN A 10 -8.36 4.53 0.14
CA ASN A 10 -9.28 5.64 0.33
C ASN A 10 -8.47 6.92 0.59
N ALA A 11 -8.31 7.72 -0.46
CA ALA A 11 -7.52 8.95 -0.37
C ALA A 11 -8.17 9.98 0.56
N THR A 12 -9.50 9.96 0.67
CA THR A 12 -10.22 10.88 1.53
C THR A 12 -9.91 10.61 3.00
N LYS A 13 -9.90 9.35 3.39
CA LYS A 13 -9.57 8.96 4.76
C LYS A 13 -8.07 8.83 4.98
N GLY A 14 -7.30 8.68 3.91
CA GLY A 14 -5.85 8.64 3.97
C GLY A 14 -5.25 7.29 4.32
N PHE A 15 -5.92 6.19 4.00
CA PHE A 15 -5.38 4.86 4.27
C PHE A 15 -5.92 3.83 3.28
N GLY A 16 -5.30 2.67 3.27
CA GLY A 16 -5.72 1.57 2.42
C GLY A 16 -5.05 0.27 2.83
N PHE A 17 -5.27 -0.77 2.03
CA PHE A 17 -4.68 -2.09 2.26
C PHE A 17 -4.02 -2.61 1.00
N ILE A 18 -2.92 -3.32 1.20
CA ILE A 18 -2.15 -3.97 0.14
C ILE A 18 -2.18 -5.47 0.40
N ALA A 19 -2.46 -6.24 -0.64
CA ALA A 19 -2.37 -7.70 -0.59
C ALA A 19 -0.95 -8.10 -0.98
N PRO A 20 -0.14 -8.65 -0.05
CA PRO A 20 1.24 -9.04 -0.37
C PRO A 20 1.29 -10.14 -1.43
N ALA A 21 2.30 -10.08 -2.29
CA ALA A 21 2.45 -11.04 -3.37
C ALA A 21 2.67 -12.47 -2.88
N HIS A 22 3.25 -12.61 -1.68
CA HIS A 22 3.53 -13.95 -1.12
C HIS A 22 2.36 -14.52 -0.31
N GLY A 23 1.18 -13.90 -0.38
CA GLY A 23 -0.01 -14.47 0.23
C GLY A 23 -0.18 -14.26 1.73
N SER A 24 0.59 -13.37 2.31
CA SER A 24 0.44 -13.01 3.73
C SER A 24 -0.83 -12.19 3.96
N LYS A 25 -1.08 -11.85 5.22
CA LYS A 25 -2.21 -10.99 5.58
C LYS A 25 -2.08 -9.63 4.93
N ASP A 26 -3.20 -8.97 4.69
CA ASP A 26 -3.22 -7.64 4.13
C ASP A 26 -2.39 -6.68 4.98
N VAL A 27 -1.68 -5.78 4.30
CA VAL A 27 -0.83 -4.79 4.95
C VAL A 27 -1.55 -3.45 4.96
N PHE A 28 -1.70 -2.87 6.15
CA PHE A 28 -2.27 -1.53 6.28
C PHE A 28 -1.24 -0.49 5.82
N VAL A 29 -1.69 0.49 5.03
CA VAL A 29 -0.84 1.58 4.59
C VAL A 29 -1.56 2.91 4.84
N HIS A 30 -0.81 3.88 5.38
CA HIS A 30 -1.31 5.22 5.60
C HIS A 30 -0.73 6.17 4.56
N ILE A 31 -1.48 7.23 4.23
CA ILE A 31 -1.07 8.16 3.19
C ILE A 31 0.29 8.82 3.49
N SER A 32 0.61 9.02 4.75
CA SER A 32 1.91 9.60 5.12
C SER A 32 3.07 8.74 4.66
N ALA A 33 2.91 7.41 4.70
CA ALA A 33 3.94 6.49 4.20
C ALA A 33 4.08 6.59 2.69
N LEU A 34 2.97 6.81 1.99
CA LEU A 34 2.98 6.98 0.54
C LEU A 34 3.66 8.28 0.14
N GLU A 35 3.41 9.35 0.88
CA GLU A 35 4.03 10.64 0.60
C GLU A 35 5.54 10.57 0.78
N ARG A 36 6.01 9.83 1.77
CA ARG A 36 7.45 9.62 1.98
C ARG A 36 8.10 8.88 0.82
N ALA A 37 7.34 8.03 0.15
CA ALA A 37 7.81 7.30 -1.02
C ALA A 37 7.57 8.05 -2.33
N GLY A 38 6.99 9.25 -2.27
CA GLY A 38 6.68 10.04 -3.44
C GLY A 38 5.44 9.61 -4.19
N ILE A 39 4.60 8.83 -3.54
CA ILE A 39 3.35 8.33 -4.14
C ILE A 39 2.20 9.18 -3.62
N HIS A 40 1.39 9.70 -4.54
CA HIS A 40 0.29 10.56 -4.16
C HIS A 40 -1.06 9.84 -4.19
N GLN A 41 -1.15 8.74 -4.89
CA GLN A 41 -2.40 8.02 -5.05
C GLN A 41 -2.14 6.58 -5.45
N LEU A 42 -2.99 5.68 -4.96
CA LEU A 42 -2.97 4.28 -5.36
C LEU A 42 -4.32 3.91 -5.97
N ASN A 43 -4.28 3.12 -7.01
CA ASN A 43 -5.49 2.61 -7.66
C ASN A 43 -5.72 1.16 -7.23
N ASP A 44 -6.97 0.75 -7.17
CA ASP A 44 -7.32 -0.63 -6.85
C ASP A 44 -6.67 -1.56 -7.88
N GLY A 45 -6.00 -2.61 -7.38
CA GLY A 45 -5.33 -3.56 -8.24
C GLY A 45 -3.96 -3.13 -8.73
N GLN A 46 -3.48 -1.96 -8.32
CA GLN A 46 -2.16 -1.48 -8.73
C GLN A 46 -1.06 -2.29 -8.05
N ALA A 47 -0.05 -2.69 -8.85
CA ALA A 47 1.11 -3.37 -8.30
C ALA A 47 2.04 -2.35 -7.63
N VAL A 48 2.53 -2.67 -6.44
CA VAL A 48 3.39 -1.76 -5.67
C VAL A 48 4.53 -2.51 -5.02
N THR A 49 5.60 -1.78 -4.73
CA THR A 49 6.67 -2.27 -3.85
C THR A 49 6.70 -1.37 -2.62
N TYR A 50 6.98 -1.96 -1.48
CA TYR A 50 6.97 -1.21 -0.22
C TYR A 50 7.95 -1.83 0.77
N ASP A 51 8.34 -1.04 1.76
CA ASP A 51 9.19 -1.52 2.85
C ASP A 51 8.31 -1.80 4.06
N ILE A 52 8.59 -2.94 4.70
CA ILE A 52 7.89 -3.31 5.93
C ILE A 52 8.78 -2.89 7.09
N GLU A 53 8.25 -2.00 7.93
CA GLU A 53 8.93 -1.61 9.15
C GLU A 53 8.37 -2.43 10.31
N SER A 54 9.25 -3.03 11.04
CA SER A 54 8.87 -3.81 12.21
C SER A 54 9.12 -3.05 13.50
#